data_d90b09853a9f8e2ca9dbbc5ec7c77166
#
_entry.id   d90b09853a9f8e2ca9dbbc5ec7c77166
#
_cell.length_a   1.000
_cell.length_b   1.000
_cell.length_c   1.000
_cell.angle_alpha   90.00
_cell.angle_beta   90.00
_cell.angle_gamma   90.00
#
_symmetry.space_group_name_H-M   'P 1'
#
loop_
_entity.id
_entity.type
_entity.pdbx_description
1 polymer ?
#
loop_
_entity_poly.entity_id
_entity_poly.type
_entity_poly.pdbx_seq_one_letter_code
_entity_poly.pdbx_strand_id
1 'polypeptide(L)'
;MSNQSTPVREYPVKKFIPGIAWFFLILVLICLPGSDLPTVDTWLNDIYFDKWVHTGLFGMLVLLFIYPVSKLSIPLNFKKNTAIKIAIAACVWGLTTEFIQKFFIPDRSFDLFDLAADCFGVLLAYAWCRKKYLK
;
A
#
# COMPACT_ATOMS: atom_id res chain seq x y z
N MET A 1 -39.85 28.77 -3.40
CA MET A 1 -38.41 28.62 -3.12
C MET A 1 -38.16 27.15 -2.77
N SER A 2 -37.74 26.34 -3.74
CA SER A 2 -37.42 24.94 -3.51
C SER A 2 -36.03 24.83 -2.87
N ASN A 3 -36.02 24.44 -1.63
CA ASN A 3 -34.79 24.15 -0.90
C ASN A 3 -34.18 22.85 -1.48
N GLN A 4 -33.35 22.98 -2.50
CA GLN A 4 -32.55 21.85 -3.00
C GLN A 4 -31.43 21.62 -1.99
N SER A 5 -31.71 20.76 -1.01
CA SER A 5 -30.67 20.17 -0.18
C SER A 5 -29.74 19.40 -1.11
N THR A 6 -28.52 19.90 -1.31
CA THR A 6 -27.45 19.16 -1.97
C THR A 6 -27.29 17.83 -1.26
N PRO A 7 -27.39 16.69 -1.98
CA PRO A 7 -27.22 15.40 -1.33
C PRO A 7 -25.82 15.32 -0.74
N VAL A 8 -25.75 15.12 0.58
CA VAL A 8 -24.51 14.82 1.28
C VAL A 8 -23.93 13.57 0.63
N ARG A 9 -22.81 13.70 -0.08
CA ARG A 9 -22.14 12.54 -0.68
C ARG A 9 -21.59 11.67 0.45
N GLU A 10 -22.32 10.64 0.81
CA GLU A 10 -21.81 9.61 1.72
C GLU A 10 -20.64 8.90 1.02
N TYR A 11 -19.44 9.18 1.47
CA TYR A 11 -18.28 8.38 1.11
C TYR A 11 -18.42 7.02 1.80
N PRO A 12 -18.52 5.92 1.07
CA PRO A 12 -18.69 4.60 1.69
C PRO A 12 -17.39 4.13 2.35
N VAL A 13 -17.12 4.65 3.54
CA VAL A 13 -15.91 4.34 4.35
C VAL A 13 -15.71 2.83 4.50
N LYS A 14 -16.80 2.07 4.57
CA LYS A 14 -16.77 0.60 4.66
C LYS A 14 -15.98 -0.06 3.52
N LYS A 15 -15.93 0.53 2.35
CA LYS A 15 -15.16 -0.01 1.20
C LYS A 15 -13.64 0.11 1.37
N PHE A 16 -13.19 0.94 2.31
CA PHE A 16 -11.77 1.12 2.61
C PHE A 16 -11.29 0.24 3.77
N ILE A 17 -12.21 -0.43 4.49
CA ILE A 17 -11.87 -1.31 5.62
C ILE A 17 -10.79 -2.35 5.23
N PRO A 18 -10.87 -3.06 4.08
CA PRO A 18 -9.82 -4.01 3.71
C PRO A 18 -8.44 -3.36 3.56
N GLY A 19 -8.37 -2.15 2.98
CA GLY A 19 -7.12 -1.40 2.86
C GLY A 19 -6.57 -0.97 4.21
N ILE A 20 -7.44 -0.52 5.11
CA ILE A 20 -7.06 -0.14 6.48
C ILE A 20 -6.56 -1.37 7.26
N ALA A 21 -7.27 -2.49 7.18
CA ALA A 21 -6.84 -3.74 7.81
C ALA A 21 -5.48 -4.21 7.27
N TRP A 22 -5.27 -4.10 5.96
CA TRP A 22 -4.01 -4.45 5.32
C TRP A 22 -2.87 -3.52 5.73
N PHE A 23 -3.13 -2.23 5.88
CA PHE A 23 -2.15 -1.27 6.41
C PHE A 23 -1.68 -1.67 7.81
N PHE A 24 -2.60 -2.04 8.70
CA PHE A 24 -2.24 -2.52 10.04
C PHE A 24 -1.54 -3.88 10.02
N LEU A 25 -1.89 -4.77 9.07
CA LEU A 25 -1.17 -6.01 8.88
C LEU A 25 0.30 -5.76 8.53
N ILE A 26 0.57 -4.85 7.59
CA ILE A 26 1.94 -4.42 7.27
C ILE A 26 2.64 -3.91 8.53
N LEU A 27 1.99 -3.02 9.29
CA LEU A 27 2.58 -2.48 10.52
C LEU A 27 2.94 -3.58 11.53
N VAL A 28 2.10 -4.59 11.70
CA VAL A 28 2.40 -5.75 12.58
C VAL A 28 3.61 -6.51 12.05
N LEU A 29 3.65 -6.81 10.75
CA LEU A 29 4.74 -7.58 10.15
C LEU A 29 6.09 -6.86 10.24
N ILE A 30 6.12 -5.54 10.05
CA ILE A 30 7.36 -4.76 10.15
C ILE A 30 7.86 -4.63 11.60
N CYS A 31 6.96 -4.74 12.58
CA CYS A 31 7.31 -4.67 14.00
C CYS A 31 7.84 -6.01 14.56
N LEU A 32 7.83 -7.09 13.78
CA LEU A 32 8.41 -8.37 14.20
C LEU A 32 9.94 -8.26 14.24
N PRO A 33 10.58 -8.68 15.36
CA PRO A 33 12.04 -8.78 15.45
C PRO A 33 12.59 -9.67 14.34
N GLY A 34 13.80 -9.39 13.88
CA GLY A 34 14.45 -10.20 12.85
C GLY A 34 14.62 -11.68 13.27
N SER A 35 14.86 -11.92 14.57
CA SER A 35 14.95 -13.26 15.16
C SER A 35 13.67 -14.09 15.09
N ASP A 36 12.50 -13.43 15.01
CA ASP A 36 11.19 -14.09 15.00
C ASP A 36 10.69 -14.40 13.59
N LEU A 37 11.45 -13.96 12.58
CA LEU A 37 11.12 -14.29 11.19
C LEU A 37 11.44 -15.75 10.90
N PRO A 38 10.58 -16.44 10.13
CA PRO A 38 10.87 -17.81 9.71
C PRO A 38 12.18 -17.87 8.94
N THR A 39 13.04 -18.81 9.30
CA THR A 39 14.21 -19.13 8.48
C THR A 39 13.74 -19.72 7.18
N VAL A 40 13.94 -19.02 6.09
CA VAL A 40 13.62 -19.52 4.74
C VAL A 40 14.74 -20.41 4.23
N ASP A 41 14.35 -21.45 3.50
CA ASP A 41 15.31 -22.33 2.85
C ASP A 41 16.28 -21.55 1.95
N THR A 42 17.51 -22.05 1.81
CA THR A 42 18.58 -21.38 1.08
C THR A 42 18.17 -20.94 -0.33
N TRP A 43 17.42 -21.76 -1.05
CA TRP A 43 16.98 -21.44 -2.40
C TRP A 43 15.99 -20.25 -2.46
N LEU A 44 15.16 -20.03 -1.41
CA LEU A 44 14.28 -18.87 -1.30
C LEU A 44 15.08 -17.58 -1.06
N ASN A 45 16.18 -17.67 -0.31
CA ASN A 45 17.10 -16.56 -0.14
C ASN A 45 17.79 -16.20 -1.46
N ASP A 46 18.14 -17.20 -2.27
CA ASP A 46 18.78 -17.01 -3.57
C ASP A 46 17.90 -16.24 -4.57
N ILE A 47 16.57 -16.35 -4.44
CA ILE A 47 15.60 -15.62 -5.28
C ILE A 47 15.10 -14.32 -4.65
N TYR A 48 15.72 -13.88 -3.54
CA TYR A 48 15.29 -12.66 -2.84
C TYR A 48 13.81 -12.67 -2.45
N PHE A 49 13.35 -13.75 -1.86
CA PHE A 49 11.94 -13.96 -1.51
C PHE A 49 11.36 -12.83 -0.64
N ASP A 50 12.14 -12.28 0.27
CA ASP A 50 11.78 -11.12 1.09
C ASP A 50 11.37 -9.91 0.23
N LYS A 51 12.08 -9.63 -0.86
CA LYS A 51 11.75 -8.53 -1.77
C LYS A 51 10.42 -8.74 -2.50
N TRP A 52 10.10 -10.00 -2.83
CA TRP A 52 8.78 -10.34 -3.40
C TRP A 52 7.65 -10.15 -2.38
N VAL A 53 7.91 -10.43 -1.10
CA VAL A 53 6.96 -10.16 -0.03
C VAL A 53 6.70 -8.67 0.09
N HIS A 54 7.73 -7.82 0.13
CA HIS A 54 7.60 -6.36 0.14
C HIS A 54 6.81 -5.86 -1.07
N THR A 55 7.18 -6.29 -2.28
CA THR A 55 6.45 -5.96 -3.51
C THR A 55 4.96 -6.31 -3.43
N GLY A 56 4.63 -7.51 -2.92
CA GLY A 56 3.25 -7.98 -2.77
C GLY A 56 2.48 -7.18 -1.72
N LEU A 57 3.07 -6.91 -0.57
CA LEU A 57 2.43 -6.17 0.53
C LEU A 57 2.07 -4.74 0.10
N PHE A 58 2.99 -4.03 -0.51
CA PHE A 58 2.77 -2.64 -0.93
C PHE A 58 1.93 -2.53 -2.21
N GLY A 59 2.08 -3.48 -3.14
CA GLY A 59 1.19 -3.57 -4.31
C GLY A 59 -0.27 -3.80 -3.90
N MET A 60 -0.52 -4.74 -2.99
CA MET A 60 -1.86 -5.01 -2.47
C MET A 60 -2.43 -3.81 -1.71
N LEU A 61 -1.61 -3.12 -0.91
CA LEU A 61 -2.02 -1.89 -0.22
C LEU A 61 -2.60 -0.87 -1.20
N VAL A 62 -1.89 -0.59 -2.28
CA VAL A 62 -2.31 0.36 -3.31
C VAL A 62 -3.59 -0.09 -4.01
N LEU A 63 -3.70 -1.38 -4.35
CA LEU A 63 -4.92 -1.95 -4.95
C LEU A 63 -6.14 -1.75 -4.06
N LEU A 64 -6.02 -2.06 -2.77
CA LEU A 64 -7.11 -1.98 -1.80
C LEU A 64 -7.59 -0.55 -1.55
N PHE A 65 -6.75 0.46 -1.77
CA PHE A 65 -7.14 1.86 -1.67
C PHE A 65 -7.61 2.46 -3.01
N ILE A 66 -7.00 2.13 -4.15
CA ILE A 66 -7.40 2.68 -5.45
C ILE A 66 -8.72 2.05 -5.94
N TYR A 67 -8.95 0.76 -5.70
CA TYR A 67 -10.16 0.09 -6.17
C TYR A 67 -11.44 0.75 -5.64
N PRO A 68 -11.61 1.03 -4.35
CA PRO A 68 -12.78 1.75 -3.85
C PRO A 68 -12.93 3.15 -4.46
N VAL A 69 -11.83 3.89 -4.62
CA VAL A 69 -11.84 5.22 -5.25
C VAL A 69 -12.38 5.15 -6.69
N SER A 70 -12.00 4.10 -7.43
CA SER A 70 -12.47 3.90 -8.80
C SER A 70 -13.99 3.74 -8.90
N LYS A 71 -14.64 3.26 -7.84
CA LYS A 71 -16.09 3.02 -7.76
C LYS A 71 -16.90 4.22 -7.22
N LEU A 72 -16.24 5.30 -6.83
CA LEU A 72 -16.93 6.50 -6.39
C LEU A 72 -17.57 7.23 -7.58
N SER A 73 -18.71 7.90 -7.34
CA SER A 73 -19.38 8.76 -8.34
C SER A 73 -18.78 10.15 -8.36
N ILE A 74 -17.50 10.25 -8.74
CA ILE A 74 -16.71 11.49 -8.82
C ILE A 74 -16.02 11.59 -10.20
N PRO A 75 -15.63 12.79 -10.65
CA PRO A 75 -14.99 12.98 -11.93
C PRO A 75 -13.72 12.13 -12.09
N LEU A 76 -13.48 11.64 -13.30
CA LEU A 76 -12.35 10.76 -13.61
C LEU A 76 -10.99 11.41 -13.27
N ASN A 77 -10.84 12.71 -13.56
CA ASN A 77 -9.60 13.43 -13.24
C ASN A 77 -9.33 13.44 -11.73
N PHE A 78 -10.38 13.57 -10.91
CA PHE A 78 -10.24 13.50 -9.46
C PHE A 78 -9.82 12.10 -8.99
N LYS A 79 -10.41 11.03 -9.58
CA LYS A 79 -9.97 9.65 -9.31
C LYS A 79 -8.50 9.44 -9.64
N LYS A 80 -8.06 9.91 -10.81
CA LYS A 80 -6.65 9.80 -11.25
C LYS A 80 -5.71 10.53 -10.30
N ASN A 81 -6.04 11.75 -9.91
CA ASN A 81 -5.23 12.52 -8.97
C ASN A 81 -5.19 11.86 -7.58
N THR A 82 -6.31 11.32 -7.12
CA THR A 82 -6.35 10.59 -5.84
C THR A 82 -5.51 9.32 -5.90
N ALA A 83 -5.55 8.57 -7.00
CA ALA A 83 -4.73 7.38 -7.18
C ALA A 83 -3.22 7.69 -7.16
N ILE A 84 -2.78 8.80 -7.77
CA ILE A 84 -1.39 9.26 -7.69
C ILE A 84 -1.01 9.57 -6.24
N LYS A 85 -1.87 10.28 -5.50
CA LYS A 85 -1.63 10.59 -4.08
C LYS A 85 -1.53 9.33 -3.23
N ILE A 86 -2.36 8.32 -3.48
CA ILE A 86 -2.29 7.02 -2.80
C ILE A 86 -0.95 6.34 -3.10
N ALA A 87 -0.51 6.32 -4.36
CA ALA A 87 0.77 5.72 -4.72
C ALA A 87 1.96 6.44 -4.05
N ILE A 88 1.97 7.77 -4.06
CA ILE A 88 3.01 8.56 -3.37
C ILE A 88 2.99 8.28 -1.87
N ALA A 89 1.81 8.29 -1.25
CA ALA A 89 1.66 8.02 0.18
C ALA A 89 2.14 6.60 0.54
N ALA A 90 1.90 5.60 -0.31
CA ALA A 90 2.39 4.24 -0.11
C ALA A 90 3.93 4.17 -0.20
N CYS A 91 4.58 4.88 -1.12
CA CYS A 91 6.05 4.96 -1.18
C CYS A 91 6.62 5.66 0.06
N VAL A 92 6.00 6.76 0.51
CA VAL A 92 6.40 7.45 1.75
C VAL A 92 6.21 6.52 2.96
N TRP A 93 5.15 5.73 2.97
CA TRP A 93 4.94 4.72 4.01
C TRP A 93 6.03 3.64 3.98
N GLY A 94 6.44 3.14 2.79
CA GLY A 94 7.57 2.21 2.67
C GLY A 94 8.86 2.79 3.25
N LEU A 95 9.18 4.04 2.94
CA LEU A 95 10.33 4.72 3.56
C LEU A 95 10.18 4.81 5.09
N THR A 96 8.99 5.10 5.58
CA THR A 96 8.70 5.19 7.02
C THR A 96 8.88 3.84 7.70
N THR A 97 8.45 2.74 7.07
CA THR A 97 8.62 1.39 7.62
C THR A 97 10.09 1.01 7.75
N GLU A 98 10.93 1.38 6.78
CA GLU A 98 12.38 1.17 6.85
C GLU A 98 13.04 1.92 8.01
N PHE A 99 12.60 3.16 8.27
CA PHE A 99 13.08 3.91 9.44
C PHE A 99 12.58 3.29 10.76
N ILE A 100 11.31 2.85 10.82
CA ILE A 100 10.80 2.15 12.01
C ILE A 100 11.63 0.90 12.29
N GLN A 101 11.91 0.07 11.29
CA GLN A 101 12.74 -1.11 11.44
C GLN A 101 14.13 -0.77 11.97
N LYS A 102 14.80 0.20 11.35
CA LYS A 102 16.14 0.60 11.74
C LYS A 102 16.26 1.10 13.18
N PHE A 103 15.29 1.91 13.65
CA PHE A 103 15.44 2.62 14.92
C PHE A 103 14.69 1.97 16.09
N PHE A 104 13.69 1.16 15.81
CA PHE A 104 12.79 0.67 16.85
C PHE A 104 12.69 -0.86 16.93
N ILE A 105 13.13 -1.60 15.90
CA ILE A 105 13.00 -3.05 15.89
C ILE A 105 14.35 -3.72 16.06
N PRO A 106 14.53 -4.58 17.09
CA PRO A 106 15.76 -5.35 17.29
C PRO A 106 16.09 -6.21 16.07
N ASP A 107 17.38 -6.35 15.78
CA ASP A 107 17.92 -7.20 14.71
C ASP A 107 17.42 -6.84 13.29
N ARG A 108 17.00 -5.57 13.10
CA ARG A 108 16.61 -5.03 11.80
C ARG A 108 17.46 -3.83 11.43
N SER A 109 17.71 -3.68 10.14
CA SER A 109 18.46 -2.55 9.57
C SER A 109 17.66 -1.93 8.43
N PHE A 110 18.00 -0.69 8.07
CA PHE A 110 17.48 -0.06 6.86
C PHE A 110 17.99 -0.81 5.63
N ASP A 111 17.10 -1.29 4.79
CA ASP A 111 17.43 -1.93 3.52
C ASP A 111 16.86 -1.14 2.33
N LEU A 112 17.77 -0.55 1.54
CA LEU A 112 17.38 0.20 0.34
C LEU A 112 16.69 -0.68 -0.71
N PHE A 113 17.03 -1.98 -0.76
CA PHE A 113 16.39 -2.91 -1.71
C PHE A 113 14.97 -3.26 -1.28
N ASP A 114 14.66 -3.29 0.03
CA ASP A 114 13.29 -3.44 0.52
C ASP A 114 12.45 -2.23 0.13
N LEU A 115 12.98 -1.02 0.34
CA LEU A 115 12.31 0.20 -0.12
C LEU A 115 12.10 0.21 -1.65
N ALA A 116 13.07 -0.24 -2.42
CA ALA A 116 12.93 -0.35 -3.88
C ALA A 116 11.85 -1.37 -4.27
N ALA A 117 11.77 -2.50 -3.55
CA ALA A 117 10.73 -3.52 -3.76
C ALA A 117 9.33 -2.98 -3.41
N ASP A 118 9.19 -2.22 -2.31
CA ASP A 118 7.95 -1.55 -1.93
C ASP A 118 7.48 -0.60 -3.04
N CYS A 119 8.35 0.30 -3.50
CA CYS A 119 8.03 1.24 -4.57
C CYS A 119 7.74 0.52 -5.90
N PHE A 120 8.41 -0.56 -6.20
CA PHE A 120 8.14 -1.37 -7.38
C PHE A 120 6.73 -1.98 -7.32
N GLY A 121 6.34 -2.55 -6.18
CA GLY A 121 4.99 -3.05 -5.95
C GLY A 121 3.91 -1.98 -6.11
N VAL A 122 4.17 -0.79 -5.53
CA VAL A 122 3.30 0.39 -5.67
C VAL A 122 3.12 0.78 -7.14
N LEU A 123 4.22 0.88 -7.90
CA LEU A 123 4.18 1.29 -9.31
C LEU A 123 3.44 0.27 -10.18
N LEU A 124 3.68 -1.03 -9.98
CA LEU A 124 2.98 -2.10 -10.70
C LEU A 124 1.46 -2.03 -10.44
N ALA A 125 1.06 -1.94 -9.19
CA ALA A 125 -0.33 -1.87 -8.80
C ALA A 125 -1.01 -0.60 -9.33
N TYR A 126 -0.34 0.56 -9.22
CA TYR A 126 -0.83 1.83 -9.75
C TYR A 126 -1.03 1.77 -11.28
N ALA A 127 -0.02 1.29 -12.02
CA ALA A 127 -0.10 1.17 -13.48
C ALA A 127 -1.24 0.24 -13.92
N TRP A 128 -1.39 -0.89 -13.23
CA TRP A 128 -2.48 -1.83 -13.48
C TRP A 128 -3.87 -1.22 -13.18
N CYS A 129 -4.03 -0.55 -12.03
CA CYS A 129 -5.27 0.14 -11.68
C CYS A 129 -5.61 1.25 -12.67
N ARG A 130 -4.62 2.04 -13.07
CA ARG A 130 -4.79 3.11 -14.05
C ARG A 130 -5.33 2.56 -15.37
N LYS A 131 -4.75 1.46 -15.85
CA LYS A 131 -5.16 0.83 -17.11
C LYS A 131 -6.55 0.18 -17.02
N LYS A 132 -6.89 -0.43 -15.88
CA LYS A 132 -8.11 -1.22 -15.74
C LYS A 132 -9.31 -0.44 -15.22
N TYR A 133 -9.10 0.47 -14.27
CA TYR A 133 -10.19 1.11 -13.51
C TYR A 133 -10.30 2.62 -13.70
N LEU A 134 -9.28 3.29 -14.22
CA LEU A 134 -9.23 4.75 -14.32
C LEU A 134 -9.17 5.23 -15.78
N LYS A 135 -10.00 4.59 -16.60
CA LYS A 135 -10.20 4.95 -18.03
C LYS A 135 -11.35 5.93 -18.18
#